data_0421edc8eca4282474ead644f7f8bb5e
#
_entry.id   0421edc8eca4282474ead644f7f8bb5e
#
_cell.length_a   1.000
_cell.length_b   1.000
_cell.length_c   1.000
_cell.angle_alpha   90.00
_cell.angle_beta   90.00
_cell.angle_gamma   90.00
#
_symmetry.space_group_name_H-M   'P 1'
#
loop_
_entity.id
_entity.type
_entity.pdbx_description
1 polymer ?
#
loop_
_entity_poly.entity_id
_entity_poly.type
_entity_poly.pdbx_seq_one_letter_code
_entity_poly.pdbx_strand_id
1 'polypeptide(L)'
;MSYFTPYKEHYKALIRLGIPIVIGQIGIVVVGLADNMMVGQYATLDLAAASFVNSAFNIPILFGLGFSYGLTPLVGQFFGRHDKYHVGQLLRNSLLVNLFIGLLLTLAMTVVWFNIDRLGQPEELLPLIRPYFLLQLASLVFVMLFNSFKQFADGITDTKTPMYIMISANLAVSYTHLTLPTNSRV
;
A
#
# COMPACT_ATOMS: atom_id res chain seq x y z
N MET A 1 21.58 -38.28 16.57
CA MET A 1 21.99 -36.94 16.15
C MET A 1 20.83 -36.32 15.39
N SER A 2 20.24 -35.25 15.94
CA SER A 2 18.95 -34.73 15.47
C SER A 2 19.15 -33.91 14.18
N TYR A 3 18.62 -34.38 13.05
CA TYR A 3 18.54 -33.68 11.76
C TYR A 3 17.70 -32.39 11.80
N PHE A 4 17.04 -32.11 12.92
CA PHE A 4 16.14 -30.94 13.09
C PHE A 4 16.81 -29.68 13.62
N THR A 5 18.06 -29.73 14.08
CA THR A 5 18.75 -28.61 14.73
C THR A 5 19.06 -27.45 13.78
N PRO A 6 19.51 -27.65 12.51
CA PRO A 6 19.78 -26.55 11.60
C PRO A 6 18.50 -25.84 11.15
N TYR A 7 17.39 -26.52 11.03
CA TYR A 7 16.11 -25.93 10.59
C TYR A 7 15.48 -25.02 11.64
N LYS A 8 15.69 -25.27 12.93
CA LYS A 8 15.09 -24.50 14.02
C LYS A 8 15.51 -23.04 14.02
N GLU A 9 16.77 -22.75 13.72
CA GLU A 9 17.26 -21.37 13.61
C GLU A 9 16.67 -20.66 12.39
N HIS A 10 16.54 -21.34 11.27
CA HIS A 10 15.90 -20.79 10.08
C HIS A 10 14.41 -20.49 10.30
N TYR A 11 13.67 -21.38 10.95
CA TYR A 11 12.27 -21.14 11.32
C TYR A 11 12.11 -19.95 12.26
N LYS A 12 12.98 -19.83 13.26
CA LYS A 12 12.96 -18.70 14.19
C LYS A 12 13.23 -17.38 13.47
N ALA A 13 14.17 -17.35 12.54
CA ALA A 13 14.46 -16.18 11.72
C ALA A 13 13.25 -15.80 10.82
N LEU A 14 12.63 -16.78 10.14
CA LEU A 14 11.44 -16.57 9.32
C LEU A 14 10.26 -16.02 10.13
N ILE A 15 9.99 -16.57 11.31
CA ILE A 15 8.92 -16.10 12.19
C ILE A 15 9.22 -14.68 12.67
N ARG A 16 10.47 -14.39 13.07
CA ARG A 16 10.88 -13.07 13.54
C ARG A 16 10.72 -11.98 12.49
N LEU A 17 10.97 -12.30 11.22
CA LEU A 17 10.81 -11.38 10.09
C LEU A 17 9.35 -11.33 9.61
N GLY A 18 8.66 -12.47 9.59
CA GLY A 18 7.30 -12.58 9.06
C GLY A 18 6.24 -11.93 9.97
N ILE A 19 6.36 -12.08 11.30
CA ILE A 19 5.38 -11.51 12.24
C ILE A 19 5.18 -9.99 12.05
N PRO A 20 6.22 -9.15 11.99
CA PRO A 20 6.02 -7.70 11.76
C PRO A 20 5.34 -7.40 10.43
N ILE A 21 5.67 -8.13 9.37
CA ILE A 21 5.04 -7.96 8.05
C ILE A 21 3.54 -8.28 8.14
N VAL A 22 3.19 -9.41 8.76
CA VAL A 22 1.78 -9.83 8.95
C VAL A 22 1.01 -8.81 9.79
N ILE A 23 1.58 -8.33 10.90
CA ILE A 23 0.95 -7.31 11.74
C ILE A 23 0.68 -6.02 10.93
N GLY A 24 1.66 -5.58 10.13
CA GLY A 24 1.47 -4.41 9.25
C GLY A 24 0.35 -4.62 8.24
N GLN A 25 0.27 -5.79 7.61
CA GLN A 25 -0.78 -6.11 6.64
C GLN A 25 -2.17 -6.21 7.29
N ILE A 26 -2.28 -6.83 8.45
CA ILE A 26 -3.53 -6.86 9.23
C ILE A 26 -3.99 -5.43 9.56
N GLY A 27 -3.06 -4.55 9.95
CA GLY A 27 -3.37 -3.14 10.21
C GLY A 27 -4.03 -2.44 9.02
N ILE A 28 -3.50 -2.63 7.80
CA ILE A 28 -4.08 -2.07 6.58
C ILE A 28 -5.51 -2.60 6.35
N VAL A 29 -5.71 -3.91 6.51
CA VAL A 29 -7.03 -4.53 6.30
C VAL A 29 -8.05 -4.02 7.32
N VAL A 30 -7.67 -3.95 8.60
CA VAL A 30 -8.55 -3.48 9.68
C VAL A 30 -8.96 -2.02 9.46
N VAL A 31 -8.01 -1.15 9.09
CA VAL A 31 -8.34 0.26 8.80
C VAL A 31 -9.23 0.38 7.56
N GLY A 32 -8.94 -0.36 6.49
CA GLY A 32 -9.81 -0.37 5.31
C GLY A 32 -11.24 -0.84 5.60
N LEU A 33 -11.41 -1.82 6.49
CA LEU A 33 -12.74 -2.24 6.96
C LEU A 33 -13.42 -1.13 7.79
N ALA A 34 -12.70 -0.50 8.70
CA ALA A 34 -13.21 0.59 9.51
C ALA A 34 -13.64 1.78 8.64
N ASP A 35 -12.83 2.18 7.67
CA ASP A 35 -13.15 3.26 6.73
C ASP A 35 -14.43 2.94 5.92
N ASN A 36 -14.55 1.73 5.39
CA ASN A 36 -15.74 1.31 4.66
C ASN A 36 -17.00 1.31 5.55
N MET A 37 -16.87 0.87 6.81
CA MET A 37 -17.98 0.91 7.78
C MET A 37 -18.39 2.35 8.11
N MET A 38 -17.43 3.24 8.31
CA MET A 38 -17.70 4.65 8.64
C MET A 38 -18.37 5.37 7.48
N VAL A 39 -17.85 5.23 6.25
CA VAL A 39 -18.44 5.82 5.05
C VAL A 39 -19.84 5.27 4.81
N GLY A 40 -20.04 3.95 4.99
CA GLY A 40 -21.35 3.31 4.80
C GLY A 40 -22.42 3.75 5.81
N GLN A 41 -22.02 4.14 7.01
CA GLN A 41 -22.95 4.70 8.01
C GLN A 41 -23.37 6.14 7.69
N TYR A 42 -22.54 6.88 6.93
CA TYR A 42 -22.83 8.28 6.60
C TYR A 42 -23.75 8.39 5.38
N ALA A 43 -23.38 7.74 4.26
CA ALA A 43 -24.21 7.72 3.06
C ALA A 43 -23.89 6.47 2.22
N THR A 44 -24.93 5.77 1.78
CA THR A 44 -24.78 4.57 0.93
C THR A 44 -24.24 4.89 -0.46
N LEU A 45 -24.56 6.09 -1.00
CA LEU A 45 -24.04 6.56 -2.28
C LEU A 45 -22.54 6.83 -2.23
N ASP A 46 -22.05 7.43 -1.14
CA ASP A 46 -20.60 7.69 -0.94
C ASP A 46 -19.83 6.37 -0.83
N LEU A 47 -20.39 5.37 -0.12
CA LEU A 47 -19.80 4.05 -0.05
C LEU A 47 -19.76 3.36 -1.42
N ALA A 48 -20.80 3.49 -2.22
CA ALA A 48 -20.86 2.93 -3.57
C ALA A 48 -19.79 3.58 -4.48
N ALA A 49 -19.66 4.91 -4.43
CA ALA A 49 -18.66 5.65 -5.17
C ALA A 49 -17.22 5.27 -4.74
N ALA A 50 -16.96 5.21 -3.44
CA ALA A 50 -15.66 4.81 -2.90
C ALA A 50 -15.31 3.37 -3.27
N SER A 51 -16.26 2.44 -3.17
CA SER A 51 -16.07 1.03 -3.52
C SER A 51 -15.75 0.85 -5.00
N PHE A 52 -16.41 1.60 -5.88
CA PHE A 52 -16.11 1.60 -7.31
C PHE A 52 -14.67 2.06 -7.58
N VAL A 53 -14.28 3.22 -7.03
CA VAL A 53 -12.93 3.77 -7.23
C VAL A 53 -11.87 2.84 -6.66
N ASN A 54 -12.05 2.34 -5.45
CA ASN A 54 -11.11 1.40 -4.83
C ASN A 54 -10.95 0.12 -5.66
N SER A 55 -12.04 -0.41 -6.21
CA SER A 55 -12.02 -1.59 -7.09
C SER A 55 -11.26 -1.32 -8.38
N ALA A 56 -11.48 -0.14 -9.00
CA ALA A 56 -10.77 0.26 -10.21
C ALA A 56 -9.27 0.43 -9.98
N PHE A 57 -8.87 0.99 -8.83
CA PHE A 57 -7.46 1.18 -8.47
C PHE A 57 -6.78 -0.09 -7.97
N ASN A 58 -7.52 -1.09 -7.51
CA ASN A 58 -6.94 -2.34 -7.00
C ASN A 58 -6.10 -3.06 -8.07
N ILE A 59 -6.56 -3.08 -9.32
CA ILE A 59 -5.84 -3.74 -10.42
C ILE A 59 -4.47 -3.09 -10.69
N PRO A 60 -4.36 -1.77 -10.97
CA PRO A 60 -3.07 -1.13 -11.20
C PRO A 60 -2.16 -1.14 -9.97
N ILE A 61 -2.72 -0.99 -8.76
CA ILE A 61 -1.93 -1.09 -7.53
C ILE A 61 -1.34 -2.50 -7.38
N LEU A 62 -2.13 -3.55 -7.58
CA LEU A 62 -1.66 -4.94 -7.49
C LEU A 62 -0.55 -5.22 -8.51
N PHE A 63 -0.68 -4.70 -9.74
CA PHE A 63 0.36 -4.80 -10.76
C PHE A 63 1.66 -4.11 -10.33
N GLY A 64 1.57 -2.86 -9.82
CA GLY A 64 2.72 -2.11 -9.33
C GLY A 64 3.38 -2.75 -8.10
N LEU A 65 2.58 -3.30 -7.17
CA LEU A 65 3.08 -4.07 -6.02
C LEU A 65 3.85 -5.32 -6.45
N GLY A 66 3.30 -6.08 -7.40
CA GLY A 66 3.97 -7.28 -7.93
C GLY A 66 5.36 -6.97 -8.47
N PHE A 67 5.49 -5.83 -9.18
CA PHE A 67 6.78 -5.35 -9.66
C PHE A 67 7.73 -4.97 -8.51
N SER A 68 7.22 -4.25 -7.51
CA SER A 68 8.01 -3.82 -6.34
C SER A 68 8.52 -5.00 -5.52
N TYR A 69 7.77 -6.10 -5.41
CA TYR A 69 8.16 -7.28 -4.63
C TYR A 69 9.43 -7.95 -5.14
N GLY A 70 9.79 -7.80 -6.42
CA GLY A 70 11.05 -8.27 -6.96
C GLY A 70 12.30 -7.65 -6.32
N LEU A 71 12.17 -6.49 -5.67
CA LEU A 71 13.29 -5.82 -5.02
C LEU A 71 13.79 -6.56 -3.77
N THR A 72 12.89 -7.08 -2.94
CA THR A 72 13.22 -7.71 -1.66
C THR A 72 14.26 -8.83 -1.78
N PRO A 73 14.09 -9.85 -2.66
CA PRO A 73 15.10 -10.90 -2.80
C PRO A 73 16.43 -10.40 -3.37
N LEU A 74 16.42 -9.40 -4.27
CA LEU A 74 17.64 -8.82 -4.80
C LEU A 74 18.44 -8.11 -3.71
N VAL A 75 17.78 -7.25 -2.94
CA VAL A 75 18.41 -6.56 -1.80
C VAL A 75 18.94 -7.56 -0.78
N GLY A 76 18.15 -8.60 -0.44
CA GLY A 76 18.55 -9.64 0.51
C GLY A 76 19.81 -10.38 0.09
N GLN A 77 19.99 -10.66 -1.20
CA GLN A 77 21.20 -11.34 -1.71
C GLN A 77 22.46 -10.48 -1.53
N PHE A 78 22.43 -9.19 -1.88
CA PHE A 78 23.59 -8.30 -1.72
C PHE A 78 23.82 -7.93 -0.26
N PHE A 79 22.75 -7.76 0.52
CA PHE A 79 22.85 -7.51 1.96
C PHE A 79 23.50 -8.68 2.69
N GLY A 80 23.11 -9.93 2.36
CA GLY A 80 23.72 -11.13 2.92
C GLY A 80 25.21 -11.33 2.54
N ARG A 81 25.65 -10.71 1.43
CA ARG A 81 27.07 -10.66 1.01
C ARG A 81 27.84 -9.48 1.61
N HIS A 82 27.22 -8.66 2.47
CA HIS A 82 27.78 -7.41 3.02
C HIS A 82 28.17 -6.36 1.96
N ASP A 83 27.61 -6.42 0.78
CA ASP A 83 27.89 -5.51 -0.33
C ASP A 83 26.99 -4.26 -0.25
N LYS A 84 27.38 -3.33 0.61
CA LYS A 84 26.65 -2.09 0.85
C LYS A 84 26.54 -1.20 -0.39
N TYR A 85 27.51 -1.28 -1.29
CA TYR A 85 27.52 -0.46 -2.51
C TYR A 85 26.36 -0.87 -3.43
N HIS A 86 26.23 -2.16 -3.74
CA HIS A 86 25.14 -2.64 -4.58
C HIS A 86 23.78 -2.54 -3.90
N VAL A 87 23.71 -2.69 -2.57
CA VAL A 87 22.46 -2.46 -1.81
C VAL A 87 21.98 -1.01 -1.98
N GLY A 88 22.89 -0.01 -1.90
CA GLY A 88 22.54 1.40 -2.13
C GLY A 88 22.12 1.68 -3.58
N GLN A 89 22.80 1.07 -4.56
CA GLN A 89 22.41 1.18 -5.97
C GLN A 89 21.05 0.59 -6.25
N LEU A 90 20.71 -0.56 -5.64
CA LEU A 90 19.39 -1.18 -5.78
C LEU A 90 18.28 -0.27 -5.28
N LEU A 91 18.46 0.39 -4.13
CA LEU A 91 17.48 1.36 -3.63
C LEU A 91 17.26 2.51 -4.62
N ARG A 92 18.36 3.13 -5.08
CA ARG A 92 18.28 4.24 -6.04
C ARG A 92 17.56 3.83 -7.33
N ASN A 93 17.93 2.69 -7.91
CA ASN A 93 17.35 2.19 -9.14
C ASN A 93 15.88 1.80 -8.93
N SER A 94 15.55 1.18 -7.80
CA SER A 94 14.18 0.83 -7.44
C SER A 94 13.29 2.06 -7.31
N LEU A 95 13.76 3.14 -6.68
CA LEU A 95 13.00 4.40 -6.59
C LEU A 95 12.70 4.97 -7.96
N LEU A 96 13.69 4.99 -8.88
CA LEU A 96 13.49 5.48 -10.24
C LEU A 96 12.49 4.62 -11.01
N VAL A 97 12.62 3.29 -10.93
CA VAL A 97 11.72 2.37 -11.63
C VAL A 97 10.31 2.44 -11.06
N ASN A 98 10.14 2.46 -9.72
CA ASN A 98 8.82 2.59 -9.11
C ASN A 98 8.19 3.96 -9.38
N LEU A 99 8.97 5.03 -9.45
CA LEU A 99 8.49 6.34 -9.89
C LEU A 99 7.97 6.28 -11.33
N PHE A 100 8.75 5.68 -12.24
CA PHE A 100 8.34 5.52 -13.64
C PHE A 100 7.06 4.68 -13.77
N ILE A 101 6.97 3.56 -13.08
CA ILE A 101 5.77 2.71 -13.05
C ILE A 101 4.59 3.48 -12.45
N GLY A 102 4.79 4.19 -11.34
CA GLY A 102 3.75 5.02 -10.73
C GLY A 102 3.21 6.08 -11.69
N LEU A 103 4.08 6.76 -12.43
CA LEU A 103 3.69 7.73 -13.44
C LEU A 103 2.96 7.07 -14.61
N LEU A 104 3.43 5.91 -15.09
CA LEU A 104 2.79 5.16 -16.16
C LEU A 104 1.38 4.71 -15.76
N LEU A 105 1.22 4.16 -14.56
CA LEU A 105 -0.08 3.75 -14.02
C LEU A 105 -1.01 4.96 -13.80
N THR A 106 -0.48 6.07 -13.31
CA THR A 106 -1.25 7.32 -13.18
C THR A 106 -1.73 7.82 -14.53
N LEU A 107 -0.87 7.78 -15.56
CA LEU A 107 -1.26 8.15 -16.93
C LEU A 107 -2.35 7.22 -17.48
N ALA A 108 -2.21 5.91 -17.31
CA ALA A 108 -3.21 4.94 -17.72
C ALA A 108 -4.56 5.16 -17.02
N MET A 109 -4.53 5.39 -15.71
CA MET A 109 -5.75 5.66 -14.92
C MET A 109 -6.34 7.04 -15.22
N THR A 110 -5.55 8.00 -15.66
CA THR A 110 -6.06 9.29 -16.16
C THR A 110 -6.90 9.11 -17.43
N VAL A 111 -6.49 8.20 -18.32
CA VAL A 111 -7.31 7.85 -19.49
C VAL A 111 -8.66 7.24 -19.07
N VAL A 112 -8.64 6.40 -18.03
CA VAL A 112 -9.88 5.84 -17.44
C VAL A 112 -10.75 6.96 -16.87
N TRP A 113 -10.17 7.92 -16.17
CA TRP A 113 -10.89 9.07 -15.60
C TRP A 113 -11.61 9.91 -16.66
N PHE A 114 -10.98 10.16 -17.81
CA PHE A 114 -11.63 10.88 -18.93
C PHE A 114 -12.78 10.08 -19.57
N ASN A 115 -12.81 8.77 -19.40
CA ASN A 115 -13.84 7.90 -19.95
C ASN A 115 -14.79 7.35 -18.88
N ILE A 116 -14.80 7.94 -17.67
CA ILE A 116 -15.54 7.40 -16.51
C ILE A 116 -17.05 7.32 -16.78
N ASP A 117 -17.59 8.25 -17.57
CA ASP A 117 -19.02 8.30 -17.95
C ASP A 117 -19.43 7.12 -18.84
N ARG A 118 -18.44 6.47 -19.51
CA ARG A 118 -18.68 5.31 -20.38
C ARG A 118 -18.63 3.97 -19.65
N LEU A 119 -18.26 3.99 -18.37
CA LEU A 119 -18.11 2.77 -17.56
C LEU A 119 -19.46 2.27 -16.98
N GLY A 120 -20.60 2.88 -17.38
CA GLY A 120 -21.93 2.42 -17.01
C GLY A 120 -22.30 2.64 -15.56
N GLN A 121 -21.66 3.61 -14.89
CA GLN A 121 -22.03 3.99 -13.54
C GLN A 121 -23.30 4.87 -13.54
N PRO A 122 -24.16 4.78 -12.52
CA PRO A 122 -25.29 5.67 -12.36
C PRO A 122 -24.86 7.14 -12.35
N GLU A 123 -25.60 8.01 -13.03
CA GLU A 123 -25.29 9.45 -13.13
C GLU A 123 -25.20 10.13 -11.76
N GLU A 124 -25.97 9.64 -10.78
CA GLU A 124 -25.97 10.15 -9.40
C GLU A 124 -24.63 9.92 -8.68
N LEU A 125 -23.85 8.90 -9.07
CA LEU A 125 -22.54 8.59 -8.47
C LEU A 125 -21.40 9.39 -9.10
N LEU A 126 -21.51 9.87 -10.32
CA LEU A 126 -20.42 10.54 -11.04
C LEU A 126 -19.86 11.76 -10.30
N PRO A 127 -20.68 12.66 -9.69
CA PRO A 127 -20.17 13.78 -8.92
C PRO A 127 -19.33 13.38 -7.70
N LEU A 128 -19.58 12.20 -7.11
CA LEU A 128 -18.85 11.65 -5.97
C LEU A 128 -17.60 10.90 -6.43
N ILE A 129 -17.71 10.13 -7.52
CA ILE A 129 -16.61 9.33 -8.07
C ILE A 129 -15.48 10.24 -8.57
N ARG A 130 -15.78 11.30 -9.33
CA ARG A 130 -14.77 12.12 -10.00
C ARG A 130 -13.74 12.74 -9.03
N PRO A 131 -14.10 13.45 -7.95
CA PRO A 131 -13.13 14.04 -7.03
C PRO A 131 -12.35 12.97 -6.26
N TYR A 132 -13.00 11.89 -5.84
CA TYR A 132 -12.34 10.79 -5.14
C TYR A 132 -11.31 10.07 -6.04
N PHE A 133 -11.66 9.85 -7.31
CA PHE A 133 -10.75 9.29 -8.30
C PHE A 133 -9.50 10.15 -8.52
N LEU A 134 -9.65 11.49 -8.56
CA LEU A 134 -8.50 12.42 -8.70
C LEU A 134 -7.56 12.35 -7.48
N LEU A 135 -8.10 12.26 -6.27
CA LEU A 135 -7.30 12.09 -5.06
C LEU A 135 -6.53 10.77 -5.11
N GLN A 136 -7.18 9.71 -5.55
CA GLN A 136 -6.55 8.41 -5.70
C GLN A 136 -5.47 8.40 -6.78
N LEU A 137 -5.67 9.11 -7.91
CA LEU A 137 -4.64 9.32 -8.93
C LEU A 137 -3.39 9.99 -8.35
N ALA A 138 -3.58 11.06 -7.59
CA ALA A 138 -2.47 11.77 -6.96
C ALA A 138 -1.70 10.87 -5.96
N SER A 139 -2.40 10.00 -5.24
CA SER A 139 -1.79 9.08 -4.26
C SER A 139 -0.96 7.96 -4.89
N LEU A 140 -1.25 7.55 -6.13
CA LEU A 140 -0.69 6.35 -6.75
C LEU A 140 0.85 6.39 -6.84
N VAL A 141 1.42 7.53 -7.22
CA VAL A 141 2.88 7.71 -7.27
C VAL A 141 3.51 7.56 -5.90
N PHE A 142 2.89 8.16 -4.87
CA PHE A 142 3.38 8.06 -3.48
C PHE A 142 3.30 6.63 -2.95
N VAL A 143 2.25 5.89 -3.29
CA VAL A 143 2.10 4.47 -2.95
C VAL A 143 3.22 3.65 -3.56
N MET A 144 3.58 3.87 -4.83
CA MET A 144 4.69 3.17 -5.50
C MET A 144 6.04 3.49 -4.85
N LEU A 145 6.31 4.75 -4.53
CA LEU A 145 7.54 5.14 -3.84
C LEU A 145 7.62 4.55 -2.43
N PHE A 146 6.52 4.60 -1.67
CA PHE A 146 6.46 3.98 -0.35
C PHE A 146 6.74 2.47 -0.42
N ASN A 147 6.16 1.77 -1.40
CA ASN A 147 6.42 0.35 -1.59
C ASN A 147 7.89 0.05 -1.92
N SER A 148 8.56 0.91 -2.70
CA SER A 148 10.00 0.77 -2.95
C SER A 148 10.80 0.79 -1.63
N PHE A 149 10.54 1.77 -0.75
CA PHE A 149 11.19 1.84 0.56
C PHE A 149 10.85 0.64 1.44
N LYS A 150 9.57 0.24 1.46
CA LYS A 150 9.11 -0.91 2.24
C LYS A 150 9.80 -2.21 1.80
N GLN A 151 9.83 -2.50 0.50
CA GLN A 151 10.47 -3.70 -0.03
C GLN A 151 12.00 -3.68 0.19
N PHE A 152 12.61 -2.51 0.13
CA PHE A 152 14.02 -2.35 0.47
C PHE A 152 14.28 -2.66 1.95
N ALA A 153 13.48 -2.10 2.86
CA ALA A 153 13.60 -2.35 4.30
C ALA A 153 13.40 -3.85 4.63
N ASP A 154 12.40 -4.49 4.02
CA ASP A 154 12.18 -5.93 4.14
C ASP A 154 13.40 -6.73 3.64
N GLY A 155 14.04 -6.29 2.55
CA GLY A 155 15.24 -6.90 1.98
C GLY A 155 16.49 -6.81 2.87
N ILE A 156 16.66 -5.71 3.61
CA ILE A 156 17.74 -5.56 4.62
C ILE A 156 17.35 -6.14 5.99
N THR A 157 16.26 -6.91 6.06
CA THR A 157 15.74 -7.53 7.29
C THR A 157 15.19 -6.56 8.35
N ASP A 158 14.96 -5.31 7.99
CA ASP A 158 14.29 -4.33 8.85
C ASP A 158 12.78 -4.28 8.57
N THR A 159 12.07 -5.31 9.01
CA THR A 159 10.61 -5.41 8.84
C THR A 159 9.82 -4.63 9.89
N LYS A 160 10.49 -4.16 10.95
CA LYS A 160 9.84 -3.44 12.05
C LYS A 160 9.59 -1.97 11.72
N THR A 161 10.54 -1.31 11.08
CA THR A 161 10.40 0.11 10.73
C THR A 161 9.19 0.37 9.84
N PRO A 162 8.97 -0.35 8.72
CA PRO A 162 7.73 -0.22 7.93
C PRO A 162 6.47 -0.54 8.74
N MET A 163 6.50 -1.57 9.59
CA MET A 163 5.37 -1.92 10.46
C MET A 163 4.99 -0.75 11.38
N TYR A 164 5.95 -0.13 12.07
CA TYR A 164 5.67 1.00 12.96
C TYR A 164 5.14 2.22 12.19
N ILE A 165 5.68 2.51 11.01
CA ILE A 165 5.20 3.59 10.16
C ILE A 165 3.74 3.34 9.75
N MET A 166 3.40 2.13 9.31
CA MET A 166 2.03 1.78 8.93
C MET A 166 1.07 1.84 10.12
N ILE A 167 1.45 1.32 11.29
CA ILE A 167 0.61 1.39 12.49
C ILE A 167 0.39 2.84 12.92
N SER A 168 1.44 3.66 12.98
CA SER A 168 1.32 5.06 13.37
C SER A 168 0.47 5.88 12.40
N ALA A 169 0.60 5.64 11.09
CA ALA A 169 -0.25 6.26 10.08
C ALA A 169 -1.72 5.85 10.27
N ASN A 170 -1.98 4.56 10.48
CA ASN A 170 -3.32 4.04 10.71
C ASN A 170 -3.96 4.62 11.98
N LEU A 171 -3.20 4.73 13.08
CA LEU A 171 -3.67 5.37 14.31
C LEU A 171 -3.98 6.87 14.09
N ALA A 172 -3.14 7.57 13.35
CA ALA A 172 -3.37 8.98 13.03
C ALA A 172 -4.67 9.16 12.20
N VAL A 173 -4.88 8.32 11.17
CA VAL A 173 -6.11 8.33 10.37
C VAL A 173 -7.32 8.01 11.24
N SER A 174 -7.28 6.95 12.04
CA SER A 174 -8.38 6.59 12.95
C SER A 174 -8.71 7.70 13.94
N TYR A 175 -7.70 8.38 14.48
CA TYR A 175 -7.90 9.50 15.40
C TYR A 175 -8.61 10.67 14.69
N THR A 176 -8.18 11.05 13.49
CA THR A 176 -8.81 12.14 12.74
C THR A 176 -10.24 11.81 12.34
N HIS A 177 -10.53 10.57 11.93
CA HIS A 177 -11.88 10.13 11.58
C HIS A 177 -12.83 10.06 12.78
N LEU A 178 -12.33 9.71 13.98
CA LEU A 178 -13.14 9.68 15.21
C LEU A 178 -13.42 11.07 15.79
N THR A 179 -12.51 12.04 15.59
CA THR A 179 -12.65 13.38 16.21
C THR A 179 -13.40 14.38 15.33
N LEU A 180 -13.32 14.26 13.99
CA LEU A 180 -14.00 15.17 13.07
C LEU A 180 -15.55 15.12 13.14
N PRO A 181 -16.22 13.96 13.26
CA PRO A 181 -17.68 13.91 13.36
C PRO A 181 -18.25 14.46 14.65
N THR A 182 -17.48 14.48 15.74
CA THR A 182 -17.94 14.99 17.04
C THR A 182 -17.95 16.51 17.11
N ASN A 183 -17.13 17.21 16.29
CA ASN A 183 -17.08 18.68 16.26
C ASN A 183 -18.09 19.33 15.29
N SER A 184 -18.71 18.56 14.38
CA SER A 184 -19.69 19.09 13.41
C SER A 184 -21.16 18.99 13.88
N ARG A 185 -21.40 18.63 15.16
CA ARG A 185 -22.73 18.59 15.79
C ARG A 185 -22.94 19.70 16.85
N VAL A 186 -22.24 20.84 16.71
CA VAL A 186 -22.53 22.04 17.48
C VAL A 186 -23.12 23.10 16.60
#